data_eaba2ff9ae6f1a973c72ca0b5dce1a6e
#
_entry.id   eaba2ff9ae6f1a973c72ca0b5dce1a6e
#
_cell.length_a   1.000
_cell.length_b   1.000
_cell.length_c   1.000
_cell.angle_alpha   90.00
_cell.angle_beta   90.00
_cell.angle_gamma   90.00
#
_symmetry.space_group_name_H-M   'P 1'
#
loop_
_entity.id
_entity.type
_entity.pdbx_description
1 polymer ?
#
loop_
_entity_poly.entity_id
_entity_poly.type
_entity_poly.pdbx_seq_one_letter_code
_entity_poly.pdbx_strand_id
1 'polypeptide(L)'
;MLAEGVSRRLALHTWLATAVVALAGVLFVVVAPGVGDMWAALARAQAARDGVGLGYWFSWYSGAHPPGGYSVLVPWLSAALGAHAVVALAATAIPWAVALTVTQVRRPIVAVWVATLSAVMTLGAGRTTFLVGAVIALGALDAAIRDRRWTASLLVILSGLASPVAVAFVLVGFGAGLLVRRISLVPILVGIAFMGVSSLVWGSSGPEGYGWGRALTSLVLLGLFLLAKPAKPVVLAIAIAAVAVLVFSAVPNALGSNLARLVFAVLPVAVAATARRSNRMTACAVLPALVWSGYFTAHDLADARASASSVTVYRPLSDALQALPGIENSRIEVVADGTHTSAFVLAEDFWLARGYETQADRSLSDAFVDREAHISDAELTGWLQDSAVRYVALNRHPVKKTGQWRTVAATPPGWHEVWSNDQWRVFEVPDAKPLVTDGATITDKTSSHLILRVEPSRDVIVRTRWSSFLHARVIEERGPSDQRAGRDDAPRVVLEPTPDGWTRVRLDGSSTARDVELFGRP
;
A
#
# COMPACT_ATOMS: atom_id res chain seq x y z
N MET A 1 -27.36 -13.42 -37.79
CA MET A 1 -26.34 -14.48 -38.00
C MET A 1 -24.90 -14.01 -37.81
N LEU A 2 -24.36 -12.99 -38.52
CA LEU A 2 -22.95 -12.55 -38.32
C LEU A 2 -22.70 -11.98 -36.93
N ALA A 3 -23.60 -11.16 -36.38
CA ALA A 3 -23.47 -10.56 -35.03
C ALA A 3 -23.58 -11.62 -33.92
N GLU A 4 -24.44 -12.62 -34.06
CA GLU A 4 -24.57 -13.73 -33.10
C GLU A 4 -23.33 -14.64 -33.10
N GLY A 5 -22.74 -14.89 -34.27
CA GLY A 5 -21.52 -15.70 -34.40
C GLY A 5 -20.29 -15.00 -33.76
N VAL A 6 -20.17 -13.69 -33.89
CA VAL A 6 -19.12 -12.88 -33.21
C VAL A 6 -19.33 -12.88 -31.71
N SER A 7 -20.57 -12.74 -31.23
CA SER A 7 -20.90 -12.79 -29.81
C SER A 7 -20.55 -14.14 -29.18
N ARG A 8 -20.90 -15.27 -29.85
CA ARG A 8 -20.55 -16.62 -29.36
C ARG A 8 -19.02 -16.87 -29.30
N ARG A 9 -18.28 -16.42 -30.35
CA ARG A 9 -16.81 -16.54 -30.34
C ARG A 9 -16.18 -15.72 -29.23
N LEU A 10 -16.61 -14.47 -29.03
CA LEU A 10 -16.11 -13.64 -27.96
C LEU A 10 -16.37 -14.28 -26.58
N ALA A 11 -17.59 -14.80 -26.35
CA ALA A 11 -17.95 -15.50 -25.13
C ALA A 11 -17.05 -16.73 -24.88
N LEU A 12 -16.83 -17.57 -25.92
CA LEU A 12 -15.93 -18.73 -25.80
C LEU A 12 -14.51 -18.31 -25.40
N HIS A 13 -13.92 -17.31 -26.10
CA HIS A 13 -12.58 -16.84 -25.77
C HIS A 13 -12.52 -16.19 -24.38
N THR A 14 -13.59 -15.51 -23.94
CA THR A 14 -13.67 -14.96 -22.59
C THR A 14 -13.70 -16.06 -21.53
N TRP A 15 -14.47 -17.15 -21.74
CA TRP A 15 -14.45 -18.30 -20.83
C TRP A 15 -13.09 -18.98 -20.77
N LEU A 16 -12.43 -19.21 -21.92
CA LEU A 16 -11.09 -19.78 -21.97
C LEU A 16 -10.06 -18.87 -21.25
N ALA A 17 -10.12 -17.59 -21.51
CA ALA A 17 -9.27 -16.59 -20.85
C ALA A 17 -9.48 -16.57 -19.33
N THR A 18 -10.75 -16.62 -18.89
CA THR A 18 -11.11 -16.70 -17.47
C THR A 18 -10.57 -17.99 -16.84
N ALA A 19 -10.69 -19.12 -17.52
CA ALA A 19 -10.15 -20.40 -17.04
C ALA A 19 -8.62 -20.36 -16.87
N VAL A 20 -7.89 -19.72 -17.80
CA VAL A 20 -6.44 -19.52 -17.69
C VAL A 20 -6.07 -18.67 -16.46
N VAL A 21 -6.78 -17.54 -16.23
CA VAL A 21 -6.52 -16.71 -15.06
C VAL A 21 -6.95 -17.40 -13.77
N ALA A 22 -8.07 -18.12 -13.78
CA ALA A 22 -8.54 -18.88 -12.62
C ALA A 22 -7.53 -19.97 -12.22
N LEU A 23 -6.97 -20.70 -13.20
CA LEU A 23 -5.92 -21.70 -12.95
C LEU A 23 -4.67 -21.04 -12.34
N ALA A 24 -4.21 -19.91 -12.92
CA ALA A 24 -3.11 -19.13 -12.35
C ALA A 24 -3.45 -18.63 -10.94
N GLY A 25 -4.69 -18.23 -10.71
CA GLY A 25 -5.20 -17.79 -9.39
C GLY A 25 -5.17 -18.92 -8.36
N VAL A 26 -5.66 -20.12 -8.72
CA VAL A 26 -5.60 -21.30 -7.84
C VAL A 26 -4.15 -21.63 -7.50
N LEU A 27 -3.26 -21.65 -8.50
CA LEU A 27 -1.83 -21.89 -8.27
C LEU A 27 -1.23 -20.83 -7.34
N PHE A 28 -1.57 -19.54 -7.53
CA PHE A 28 -1.10 -18.45 -6.69
C PHE A 28 -1.60 -18.58 -5.24
N VAL A 29 -2.85 -19.00 -5.03
CA VAL A 29 -3.40 -19.26 -3.69
C VAL A 29 -2.74 -20.47 -3.02
N VAL A 30 -2.51 -21.55 -3.77
CA VAL A 30 -1.88 -22.78 -3.22
C VAL A 30 -0.41 -22.55 -2.87
N VAL A 31 0.33 -21.87 -3.74
CA VAL A 31 1.77 -21.57 -3.50
C VAL A 31 1.93 -20.46 -2.47
N ALA A 32 0.95 -19.55 -2.38
CA ALA A 32 0.93 -18.39 -1.48
C ALA A 32 2.26 -17.61 -1.46
N PRO A 33 2.78 -17.16 -2.63
CA PRO A 33 4.09 -16.53 -2.69
C PRO A 33 4.11 -15.19 -1.97
N GLY A 34 5.16 -14.95 -1.17
CA GLY A 34 5.41 -13.69 -0.49
C GLY A 34 6.04 -12.66 -1.42
N VAL A 35 5.31 -12.23 -2.45
CA VAL A 35 5.75 -11.17 -3.37
C VAL A 35 5.52 -9.78 -2.77
N GLY A 36 6.28 -8.77 -3.22
CA GLY A 36 6.33 -7.44 -2.64
C GLY A 36 4.98 -6.85 -2.22
N ASP A 37 4.08 -6.55 -3.18
CA ASP A 37 2.78 -5.93 -2.88
C ASP A 37 1.85 -6.83 -2.03
N MET A 38 2.08 -8.15 -1.99
CA MET A 38 1.29 -9.08 -1.17
C MET A 38 1.55 -8.89 0.32
N TRP A 39 2.78 -8.58 0.74
CA TRP A 39 3.08 -8.30 2.15
C TRP A 39 2.27 -7.13 2.70
N ALA A 40 2.09 -6.08 1.89
CA ALA A 40 1.22 -4.96 2.26
C ALA A 40 -0.25 -5.38 2.40
N ALA A 41 -0.74 -6.24 1.51
CA ALA A 41 -2.12 -6.73 1.57
C ALA A 41 -2.35 -7.64 2.79
N LEU A 42 -1.38 -8.50 3.11
CA LEU A 42 -1.42 -9.40 4.27
C LEU A 42 -1.39 -8.61 5.58
N ALA A 43 -0.44 -7.66 5.71
CA ALA A 43 -0.31 -6.84 6.91
C ALA A 43 -1.59 -6.02 7.19
N ARG A 44 -2.18 -5.41 6.15
CA ARG A 44 -3.42 -4.65 6.31
C ARG A 44 -4.64 -5.53 6.57
N ALA A 45 -4.68 -6.73 6.01
CA ALA A 45 -5.72 -7.70 6.30
C ALA A 45 -5.65 -8.16 7.77
N GLN A 46 -4.44 -8.38 8.29
CA GLN A 46 -4.22 -8.70 9.70
C GLN A 46 -4.61 -7.51 10.58
N ALA A 47 -4.13 -6.30 10.28
CA ALA A 47 -4.50 -5.09 11.01
C ALA A 47 -6.03 -4.90 11.08
N ALA A 48 -6.76 -5.16 9.98
CA ALA A 48 -8.22 -5.09 9.96
C ALA A 48 -8.86 -6.15 10.88
N ARG A 49 -8.30 -7.37 10.96
CA ARG A 49 -8.76 -8.41 11.92
C ARG A 49 -8.51 -8.00 13.36
N ASP A 50 -7.39 -7.31 13.63
CA ASP A 50 -6.99 -6.85 14.96
C ASP A 50 -7.71 -5.55 15.38
N GLY A 51 -8.71 -5.11 14.61
CA GLY A 51 -9.53 -3.94 14.93
C GLY A 51 -8.86 -2.60 14.59
N VAL A 52 -7.79 -2.59 13.80
CA VAL A 52 -7.20 -1.34 13.29
C VAL A 52 -8.20 -0.70 12.32
N GLY A 53 -8.63 0.53 12.65
CA GLY A 53 -9.51 1.32 11.80
C GLY A 53 -8.79 1.97 10.61
N LEU A 54 -9.47 2.92 9.95
CA LEU A 54 -8.93 3.62 8.78
C LEU A 54 -8.05 4.82 9.15
N GLY A 55 -8.14 5.31 10.39
CA GLY A 55 -7.52 6.57 10.80
C GLY A 55 -6.15 6.43 11.43
N TYR A 56 -5.87 5.35 12.15
CA TYR A 56 -4.64 5.23 12.94
C TYR A 56 -4.17 3.78 13.08
N TRP A 57 -2.86 3.55 12.91
CA TRP A 57 -2.23 2.23 13.05
C TRP A 57 -0.92 2.34 13.84
N PHE A 58 -0.91 1.82 15.05
CA PHE A 58 0.23 1.95 15.97
C PHE A 58 1.47 1.18 15.52
N SER A 59 1.29 0.02 14.88
CA SER A 59 2.42 -0.85 14.51
C SER A 59 3.29 -0.31 13.39
N TRP A 60 2.83 0.66 12.56
CA TRP A 60 3.61 1.22 11.46
C TRP A 60 3.80 2.73 11.60
N TYR A 61 5.02 3.21 11.29
CA TYR A 61 5.36 4.64 11.17
C TYR A 61 4.96 5.49 12.37
N SER A 62 4.94 4.88 13.55
CA SER A 62 4.47 5.57 14.76
C SER A 62 3.03 6.14 14.66
N GLY A 63 2.18 5.59 13.78
CA GLY A 63 0.83 6.07 13.53
C GLY A 63 0.72 7.26 12.55
N ALA A 64 1.82 7.67 11.91
CA ALA A 64 1.84 8.85 11.04
C ALA A 64 1.02 8.72 9.75
N HIS A 65 0.76 7.49 9.28
CA HIS A 65 0.12 7.21 8.00
C HIS A 65 -1.20 6.45 8.18
N PRO A 66 -2.36 7.14 8.01
CA PRO A 66 -3.67 6.50 8.13
C PRO A 66 -3.86 5.37 7.10
N PRO A 67 -4.31 4.17 7.52
CA PRO A 67 -4.54 3.04 6.61
C PRO A 67 -5.52 3.33 5.48
N GLY A 68 -6.51 4.20 5.70
CA GLY A 68 -7.52 4.61 4.72
C GLY A 68 -6.96 5.27 3.47
N GLY A 69 -5.78 5.90 3.55
CA GLY A 69 -5.09 6.53 2.41
C GLY A 69 -4.65 5.52 1.34
N TYR A 70 -4.43 4.27 1.70
CA TYR A 70 -4.04 3.21 0.76
C TYR A 70 -5.25 2.49 0.15
N SER A 71 -6.19 2.05 0.97
CA SER A 71 -7.44 1.39 0.56
C SER A 71 -8.41 1.30 1.73
N VAL A 72 -9.67 1.66 1.47
CA VAL A 72 -10.75 1.55 2.46
C VAL A 72 -11.39 0.17 2.44
N LEU A 73 -11.59 -0.44 1.25
CA LEU A 73 -12.38 -1.67 1.10
C LEU A 73 -11.54 -2.94 1.17
N VAL A 74 -10.37 -2.95 0.52
CA VAL A 74 -9.62 -4.19 0.28
C VAL A 74 -9.05 -4.82 1.54
N PRO A 75 -8.59 -4.08 2.57
CA PRO A 75 -8.16 -4.70 3.83
C PRO A 75 -9.25 -5.57 4.47
N TRP A 76 -10.50 -5.08 4.53
CA TRP A 76 -11.65 -5.81 5.08
C TRP A 76 -12.05 -7.03 4.24
N LEU A 77 -12.05 -6.89 2.90
CA LEU A 77 -12.28 -8.03 2.01
C LEU A 77 -11.18 -9.09 2.20
N SER A 78 -9.94 -8.66 2.32
CA SER A 78 -8.80 -9.56 2.52
C SER A 78 -8.79 -10.18 3.92
N ALA A 79 -9.28 -9.47 4.94
CA ALA A 79 -9.48 -10.00 6.28
C ALA A 79 -10.52 -11.14 6.30
N ALA A 80 -11.61 -10.98 5.53
CA ALA A 80 -12.70 -11.94 5.46
C ALA A 80 -12.40 -13.16 4.58
N LEU A 81 -11.77 -12.96 3.42
CA LEU A 81 -11.60 -13.98 2.38
C LEU A 81 -10.16 -14.48 2.22
N GLY A 82 -9.19 -13.80 2.84
CA GLY A 82 -7.76 -13.99 2.61
C GLY A 82 -7.24 -13.18 1.41
N ALA A 83 -6.08 -12.50 1.59
CA ALA A 83 -5.53 -11.59 0.58
C ALA A 83 -5.18 -12.29 -0.74
N HIS A 84 -4.64 -13.53 -0.68
CA HIS A 84 -4.34 -14.33 -1.88
C HIS A 84 -5.62 -14.71 -2.65
N ALA A 85 -6.71 -15.03 -1.95
CA ALA A 85 -7.99 -15.31 -2.60
C ALA A 85 -8.60 -14.07 -3.25
N VAL A 86 -8.55 -12.92 -2.58
CA VAL A 86 -9.08 -11.65 -3.11
C VAL A 86 -8.37 -11.25 -4.41
N VAL A 87 -7.04 -11.31 -4.45
CA VAL A 87 -6.27 -10.97 -5.66
C VAL A 87 -6.57 -11.95 -6.81
N ALA A 88 -6.69 -13.26 -6.51
CA ALA A 88 -7.01 -14.29 -7.49
C ALA A 88 -8.40 -14.12 -8.09
N LEU A 89 -9.41 -13.84 -7.25
CA LEU A 89 -10.80 -13.56 -7.69
C LEU A 89 -10.87 -12.29 -8.54
N ALA A 90 -10.20 -11.22 -8.11
CA ALA A 90 -10.16 -9.97 -8.86
C ALA A 90 -9.46 -10.16 -10.22
N ALA A 91 -8.32 -10.85 -10.27
CA ALA A 91 -7.65 -11.17 -11.52
C ALA A 91 -8.57 -11.99 -12.47
N THR A 92 -9.27 -13.01 -11.93
CA THR A 92 -10.17 -13.88 -12.69
C THR A 92 -11.36 -13.11 -13.29
N ALA A 93 -11.78 -12.01 -12.66
CA ALA A 93 -12.85 -11.16 -13.16
C ALA A 93 -12.43 -10.25 -14.35
N ILE A 94 -11.12 -9.98 -14.53
CA ILE A 94 -10.62 -9.03 -15.56
C ILE A 94 -11.05 -9.43 -16.99
N PRO A 95 -10.91 -10.68 -17.47
CA PRO A 95 -11.31 -11.04 -18.83
C PRO A 95 -12.79 -10.71 -19.11
N TRP A 96 -13.68 -10.96 -18.16
CA TRP A 96 -15.10 -10.62 -18.27
C TRP A 96 -15.34 -9.11 -18.24
N ALA A 97 -14.73 -8.38 -17.32
CA ALA A 97 -14.85 -6.94 -17.23
C ALA A 97 -14.40 -6.26 -18.54
N VAL A 98 -13.28 -6.73 -19.12
CA VAL A 98 -12.81 -6.24 -20.42
C VAL A 98 -13.76 -6.66 -21.54
N ALA A 99 -14.22 -7.90 -21.61
CA ALA A 99 -15.13 -8.37 -22.64
C ALA A 99 -16.42 -7.53 -22.71
N LEU A 100 -17.00 -7.16 -21.56
CA LEU A 100 -18.17 -6.29 -21.47
C LEU A 100 -17.89 -4.88 -22.01
N THR A 101 -16.72 -4.33 -21.72
CA THR A 101 -16.32 -2.97 -22.15
C THR A 101 -16.00 -2.90 -23.64
N VAL A 102 -15.47 -4.00 -24.21
CA VAL A 102 -14.92 -4.01 -25.59
C VAL A 102 -15.87 -4.64 -26.63
N THR A 103 -17.15 -4.76 -26.35
CA THR A 103 -18.12 -5.40 -27.25
C THR A 103 -18.21 -4.75 -28.66
N GLN A 104 -17.95 -3.45 -28.74
CA GLN A 104 -18.06 -2.64 -29.96
C GLN A 104 -16.71 -2.21 -30.56
N VAL A 105 -15.59 -2.75 -30.06
CA VAL A 105 -14.26 -2.39 -30.60
C VAL A 105 -13.88 -3.34 -31.75
N ARG A 106 -12.83 -2.96 -32.48
CA ARG A 106 -12.38 -3.66 -33.67
C ARG A 106 -11.86 -5.08 -33.41
N ARG A 107 -11.21 -5.30 -32.24
CA ARG A 107 -10.52 -6.56 -31.92
C ARG A 107 -10.81 -7.03 -30.50
N PRO A 108 -12.06 -7.35 -30.17
CA PRO A 108 -12.44 -7.67 -28.79
C PRO A 108 -11.72 -8.91 -28.26
N ILE A 109 -11.56 -9.97 -29.08
CA ILE A 109 -10.88 -11.21 -28.67
C ILE A 109 -9.40 -10.94 -28.35
N VAL A 110 -8.70 -10.14 -29.15
CA VAL A 110 -7.29 -9.79 -28.90
C VAL A 110 -7.17 -8.99 -27.60
N ALA A 111 -8.09 -8.05 -27.36
CA ALA A 111 -8.14 -7.28 -26.11
C ALA A 111 -8.30 -8.19 -24.88
N VAL A 112 -9.20 -9.17 -24.93
CA VAL A 112 -9.41 -10.14 -23.85
C VAL A 112 -8.12 -10.92 -23.54
N TRP A 113 -7.42 -11.42 -24.57
CA TRP A 113 -6.16 -12.17 -24.34
C TRP A 113 -5.01 -11.29 -23.84
N VAL A 114 -4.88 -10.04 -24.32
CA VAL A 114 -3.90 -9.10 -23.77
C VAL A 114 -4.22 -8.76 -22.31
N ALA A 115 -5.51 -8.57 -21.99
CA ALA A 115 -5.96 -8.36 -20.62
C ALA A 115 -5.69 -9.58 -19.72
N THR A 116 -5.86 -10.79 -20.23
CA THR A 116 -5.52 -12.04 -19.54
C THR A 116 -4.06 -12.09 -19.16
N LEU A 117 -3.15 -11.79 -20.09
CA LEU A 117 -1.71 -11.72 -19.81
C LEU A 117 -1.40 -10.65 -18.78
N SER A 118 -1.96 -9.45 -18.93
CA SER A 118 -1.78 -8.36 -17.95
C SER A 118 -2.32 -8.75 -16.57
N ALA A 119 -3.46 -9.44 -16.49
CA ALA A 119 -4.05 -9.89 -15.24
C ALA A 119 -3.16 -10.94 -14.54
N VAL A 120 -2.64 -11.94 -15.28
CA VAL A 120 -1.73 -12.96 -14.74
C VAL A 120 -0.45 -12.33 -14.21
N MET A 121 0.16 -11.39 -14.95
CA MET A 121 1.36 -10.68 -14.51
C MET A 121 1.09 -9.82 -13.26
N THR A 122 -0.05 -9.14 -13.22
CA THR A 122 -0.46 -8.31 -12.08
C THR A 122 -0.78 -9.16 -10.84
N LEU A 123 -1.40 -10.32 -11.03
CA LEU A 123 -1.61 -11.35 -10.01
C LEU A 123 -0.26 -11.85 -9.46
N GLY A 124 0.68 -12.22 -10.35
CA GLY A 124 2.01 -12.70 -9.96
C GLY A 124 2.82 -11.70 -9.14
N ALA A 125 2.57 -10.39 -9.29
CA ALA A 125 3.15 -9.33 -8.47
C ALA A 125 2.34 -9.02 -7.19
N GLY A 126 1.24 -9.74 -6.89
CA GLY A 126 0.44 -9.59 -5.67
C GLY A 126 -0.35 -8.28 -5.54
N ARG A 127 -0.66 -7.59 -6.64
CA ARG A 127 -1.24 -6.23 -6.64
C ARG A 127 -2.74 -6.22 -6.33
N THR A 128 -3.10 -6.62 -5.11
CA THR A 128 -4.47 -6.90 -4.67
C THR A 128 -5.40 -5.70 -4.82
N THR A 129 -5.06 -4.55 -4.21
CA THR A 129 -5.91 -3.35 -4.25
C THR A 129 -6.11 -2.84 -5.67
N PHE A 130 -5.04 -2.86 -6.47
CA PHE A 130 -5.09 -2.41 -7.86
C PHE A 130 -6.03 -3.29 -8.71
N LEU A 131 -5.96 -4.62 -8.60
CA LEU A 131 -6.83 -5.53 -9.37
C LEU A 131 -8.30 -5.37 -8.99
N VAL A 132 -8.62 -5.29 -7.70
CA VAL A 132 -10.00 -5.03 -7.25
C VAL A 132 -10.51 -3.69 -7.80
N GLY A 133 -9.72 -2.63 -7.64
CA GLY A 133 -10.04 -1.31 -8.17
C GLY A 133 -10.19 -1.31 -9.70
N ALA A 134 -9.34 -2.03 -10.43
CA ALA A 134 -9.36 -2.11 -11.90
C ALA A 134 -10.62 -2.81 -12.43
N VAL A 135 -11.09 -3.89 -11.79
CA VAL A 135 -12.35 -4.53 -12.14
C VAL A 135 -13.51 -3.55 -12.04
N ILE A 136 -13.58 -2.81 -10.93
CA ILE A 136 -14.63 -1.81 -10.70
C ILE A 136 -14.49 -0.64 -11.68
N ALA A 137 -13.24 -0.19 -11.95
CA ALA A 137 -12.94 0.88 -12.92
C ALA A 137 -13.36 0.50 -14.35
N LEU A 138 -13.18 -0.76 -14.76
CA LEU A 138 -13.69 -1.26 -16.06
C LEU A 138 -15.21 -1.21 -16.12
N GLY A 139 -15.90 -1.56 -15.03
CA GLY A 139 -17.34 -1.37 -14.91
C GLY A 139 -17.77 0.10 -15.00
N ALA A 140 -17.00 1.01 -14.38
CA ALA A 140 -17.22 2.45 -14.50
C ALA A 140 -17.05 2.94 -15.94
N LEU A 141 -16.02 2.44 -16.64
CA LEU A 141 -15.78 2.77 -18.05
C LEU A 141 -16.91 2.25 -18.96
N ASP A 142 -17.37 1.00 -18.77
CA ASP A 142 -18.52 0.45 -19.51
C ASP A 142 -19.79 1.30 -19.28
N ALA A 143 -20.08 1.64 -18.01
CA ALA A 143 -21.23 2.49 -17.67
C ALA A 143 -21.14 3.87 -18.33
N ALA A 144 -19.94 4.49 -18.34
CA ALA A 144 -19.72 5.79 -18.97
C ALA A 144 -19.87 5.74 -20.49
N ILE A 145 -19.38 4.68 -21.14
CA ILE A 145 -19.54 4.47 -22.59
C ILE A 145 -21.03 4.30 -22.97
N ARG A 146 -21.84 3.71 -22.08
CA ARG A 146 -23.30 3.53 -22.24
C ARG A 146 -24.12 4.74 -21.77
N ASP A 147 -23.49 5.89 -21.52
CA ASP A 147 -24.09 7.12 -21.02
C ASP A 147 -24.82 7.00 -19.66
N ARG A 148 -24.44 6.01 -18.84
CA ARG A 148 -24.96 5.81 -17.49
C ARG A 148 -24.12 6.58 -16.47
N ARG A 149 -24.18 7.92 -16.55
CA ARG A 149 -23.29 8.82 -15.80
C ARG A 149 -23.29 8.59 -14.29
N TRP A 150 -24.45 8.33 -13.68
CA TRP A 150 -24.58 8.13 -12.23
C TRP A 150 -24.01 6.77 -11.78
N THR A 151 -24.27 5.71 -12.56
CA THR A 151 -23.64 4.39 -12.33
C THR A 151 -22.11 4.48 -12.50
N ALA A 152 -21.63 5.19 -13.52
CA ALA A 152 -20.20 5.42 -13.71
C ALA A 152 -19.59 6.17 -12.52
N SER A 153 -20.27 7.22 -12.01
CA SER A 153 -19.81 8.00 -10.84
C SER A 153 -19.75 7.15 -9.58
N LEU A 154 -20.78 6.35 -9.30
CA LEU A 154 -20.77 5.43 -8.15
C LEU A 154 -19.62 4.41 -8.25
N LEU A 155 -19.42 3.81 -9.43
CA LEU A 155 -18.34 2.84 -9.63
C LEU A 155 -16.95 3.50 -9.57
N VAL A 156 -16.80 4.76 -9.95
CA VAL A 156 -15.55 5.54 -9.74
C VAL A 156 -15.25 5.68 -8.25
N ILE A 157 -16.25 6.05 -7.43
CA ILE A 157 -16.08 6.13 -5.96
C ILE A 157 -15.69 4.76 -5.40
N LEU A 158 -16.41 3.68 -5.75
CA LEU A 158 -16.12 2.33 -5.28
C LEU A 158 -14.72 1.85 -5.73
N SER A 159 -14.33 2.18 -6.97
CA SER A 159 -12.96 1.91 -7.46
C SER A 159 -11.92 2.65 -6.62
N GLY A 160 -12.19 3.89 -6.24
CA GLY A 160 -11.31 4.70 -5.39
C GLY A 160 -11.17 4.18 -3.97
N LEU A 161 -12.28 3.75 -3.37
CA LEU A 161 -12.28 3.09 -2.06
C LEU A 161 -11.49 1.78 -2.08
N ALA A 162 -11.42 1.09 -3.23
CA ALA A 162 -10.56 -0.08 -3.43
C ALA A 162 -9.11 0.32 -3.75
N SER A 163 -8.90 1.28 -4.66
CA SER A 163 -7.57 1.70 -5.12
C SER A 163 -7.58 3.11 -5.74
N PRO A 164 -7.00 4.13 -5.11
CA PRO A 164 -6.82 5.45 -5.71
C PRO A 164 -6.08 5.42 -7.06
N VAL A 165 -5.13 4.49 -7.23
CA VAL A 165 -4.39 4.28 -8.49
C VAL A 165 -5.32 3.87 -9.64
N ALA A 166 -6.30 3.02 -9.38
CA ALA A 166 -7.26 2.58 -10.40
C ALA A 166 -8.16 3.74 -10.85
N VAL A 167 -8.58 4.62 -9.93
CA VAL A 167 -9.31 5.85 -10.29
C VAL A 167 -8.46 6.77 -11.15
N ALA A 168 -7.20 7.01 -10.79
CA ALA A 168 -6.31 7.85 -11.60
C ALA A 168 -6.24 7.33 -13.06
N PHE A 169 -6.22 6.01 -13.26
CA PHE A 169 -6.14 5.42 -14.60
C PHE A 169 -7.47 5.48 -15.38
N VAL A 170 -8.60 5.26 -14.71
CA VAL A 170 -9.90 5.41 -15.39
C VAL A 170 -10.17 6.87 -15.77
N LEU A 171 -9.69 7.84 -14.97
CA LEU A 171 -9.78 9.25 -15.30
C LEU A 171 -9.00 9.62 -16.57
N VAL A 172 -7.87 8.95 -16.87
CA VAL A 172 -7.18 9.10 -18.17
C VAL A 172 -8.09 8.64 -19.31
N GLY A 173 -8.76 7.49 -19.16
CA GLY A 173 -9.73 6.99 -20.15
C GLY A 173 -10.93 7.92 -20.30
N PHE A 174 -11.47 8.43 -19.21
CA PHE A 174 -12.58 9.40 -19.22
C PHE A 174 -12.19 10.73 -19.85
N GLY A 175 -11.02 11.28 -19.53
CA GLY A 175 -10.51 12.49 -20.13
C GLY A 175 -10.35 12.35 -21.65
N ALA A 176 -9.79 11.24 -22.11
CA ALA A 176 -9.70 10.93 -23.53
C ALA A 176 -11.09 10.79 -24.20
N GLY A 177 -12.05 10.16 -23.53
CA GLY A 177 -13.44 10.03 -23.98
C GLY A 177 -14.18 11.36 -24.04
N LEU A 178 -13.97 12.24 -23.06
CA LEU A 178 -14.52 13.59 -23.02
C LEU A 178 -14.04 14.42 -24.21
N LEU A 179 -12.72 14.39 -24.50
CA LEU A 179 -12.11 15.13 -25.62
C LEU A 179 -12.68 14.72 -26.99
N VAL A 180 -13.22 13.51 -27.12
CA VAL A 180 -13.96 13.08 -28.32
C VAL A 180 -15.49 13.15 -28.15
N ARG A 181 -15.97 13.83 -27.10
CA ARG A 181 -17.40 14.03 -26.78
C ARG A 181 -18.22 12.72 -26.66
N ARG A 182 -17.61 11.66 -26.12
CA ARG A 182 -18.24 10.35 -25.92
C ARG A 182 -18.54 10.04 -24.46
N ILE A 183 -18.02 10.79 -23.52
CA ILE A 183 -18.21 10.59 -22.07
C ILE A 183 -18.62 11.90 -21.42
N SER A 184 -19.56 11.81 -20.47
CA SER A 184 -20.01 12.92 -19.65
C SER A 184 -18.89 13.44 -18.73
N LEU A 185 -18.90 14.75 -18.42
CA LEU A 185 -17.99 15.38 -17.47
C LEU A 185 -18.26 14.93 -16.02
N VAL A 186 -19.50 14.49 -15.69
CA VAL A 186 -19.92 14.18 -14.32
C VAL A 186 -19.02 13.14 -13.62
N PRO A 187 -18.79 11.93 -14.15
CA PRO A 187 -17.93 10.95 -13.47
C PRO A 187 -16.47 11.38 -13.36
N ILE A 188 -16.00 12.29 -14.22
CA ILE A 188 -14.66 12.88 -14.12
C ILE A 188 -14.58 13.80 -12.90
N LEU A 189 -15.54 14.73 -12.76
CA LEU A 189 -15.59 15.62 -11.61
C LEU A 189 -15.75 14.87 -10.30
N VAL A 190 -16.59 13.82 -10.26
CA VAL A 190 -16.75 12.95 -9.09
C VAL A 190 -15.44 12.24 -8.75
N GLY A 191 -14.71 11.72 -9.73
CA GLY A 191 -13.42 11.06 -9.49
C GLY A 191 -12.34 12.01 -8.99
N ILE A 192 -12.26 13.23 -9.55
CA ILE A 192 -11.34 14.28 -9.08
C ILE A 192 -11.70 14.70 -7.66
N ALA A 193 -12.99 14.93 -7.39
CA ALA A 193 -13.47 15.31 -6.06
C ALA A 193 -13.18 14.21 -5.03
N PHE A 194 -13.41 12.92 -5.39
CA PHE A 194 -13.08 11.78 -4.54
C PHE A 194 -11.59 11.76 -4.19
N MET A 195 -10.68 11.90 -5.17
CA MET A 195 -9.25 11.92 -4.92
C MET A 195 -8.82 13.09 -4.05
N GLY A 196 -9.41 14.28 -4.28
CA GLY A 196 -9.16 15.46 -3.44
C GLY A 196 -9.61 15.26 -2.00
N VAL A 197 -10.84 14.80 -1.78
CA VAL A 197 -11.38 14.52 -0.44
C VAL A 197 -10.57 13.41 0.26
N SER A 198 -10.24 12.32 -0.44
CA SER A 198 -9.42 11.25 0.09
C SER A 198 -8.05 11.75 0.57
N SER A 199 -7.39 12.61 -0.23
CA SER A 199 -6.10 13.23 0.15
C SER A 199 -6.23 14.20 1.32
N LEU A 200 -7.33 14.92 1.44
CA LEU A 200 -7.58 15.82 2.57
C LEU A 200 -7.87 15.05 3.87
N VAL A 201 -8.61 13.94 3.78
CA VAL A 201 -9.00 13.14 4.96
C VAL A 201 -7.83 12.31 5.47
N TRP A 202 -7.18 11.53 4.61
CA TRP A 202 -6.14 10.57 5.03
C TRP A 202 -4.71 11.03 4.75
N GLY A 203 -4.53 12.19 4.13
CA GLY A 203 -3.21 12.64 3.70
C GLY A 203 -2.69 11.87 2.48
N SER A 204 -1.40 12.04 2.21
CA SER A 204 -0.68 11.25 1.21
C SER A 204 0.37 10.37 1.89
N SER A 205 0.67 9.23 1.28
CA SER A 205 1.75 8.33 1.77
C SER A 205 3.16 8.93 1.64
N GLY A 206 3.26 10.19 1.25
CA GLY A 206 4.53 10.88 1.01
C GLY A 206 4.90 10.96 -0.48
N PRO A 207 5.92 11.78 -0.81
CA PRO A 207 6.35 12.00 -2.18
C PRO A 207 7.20 10.84 -2.70
N GLU A 208 6.89 10.34 -3.90
CA GLU A 208 7.72 9.42 -4.66
C GLU A 208 8.01 9.98 -6.05
N GLY A 209 9.26 9.92 -6.47
CA GLY A 209 9.66 10.35 -7.82
C GLY A 209 9.41 9.25 -8.85
N TYR A 210 9.07 9.65 -10.07
CA TYR A 210 9.06 8.77 -11.23
C TYR A 210 10.43 8.87 -11.95
N GLY A 211 11.38 8.04 -11.56
CA GLY A 211 12.78 8.15 -12.03
C GLY A 211 12.92 8.25 -13.55
N TRP A 212 13.83 9.10 -14.03
CA TRP A 212 14.02 9.43 -15.46
C TRP A 212 14.28 8.22 -16.35
N GLY A 213 15.01 7.18 -15.89
CA GLY A 213 15.21 5.94 -16.65
C GLY A 213 13.88 5.21 -16.92
N ARG A 214 12.99 5.15 -15.92
CA ARG A 214 11.65 4.58 -16.05
C ARG A 214 10.76 5.46 -16.93
N ALA A 215 10.91 6.77 -16.83
CA ALA A 215 10.20 7.73 -17.68
C ALA A 215 10.54 7.54 -19.15
N LEU A 216 11.83 7.47 -19.49
CA LEU A 216 12.29 7.23 -20.85
C LEU A 216 11.73 5.92 -21.41
N THR A 217 11.82 4.82 -20.65
CA THR A 217 11.22 3.54 -21.07
C THR A 217 9.72 3.67 -21.32
N SER A 218 8.99 4.34 -20.41
CA SER A 218 7.55 4.56 -20.58
C SER A 218 7.23 5.38 -21.82
N LEU A 219 7.97 6.45 -22.10
CA LEU A 219 7.78 7.28 -23.29
C LEU A 219 8.07 6.51 -24.59
N VAL A 220 9.11 5.67 -24.60
CA VAL A 220 9.39 4.79 -25.73
C VAL A 220 8.24 3.81 -25.97
N LEU A 221 7.73 3.16 -24.93
CA LEU A 221 6.58 2.24 -25.03
C LEU A 221 5.32 2.97 -25.53
N LEU A 222 5.03 4.18 -25.01
CA LEU A 222 3.91 5.00 -25.46
C LEU A 222 4.06 5.37 -26.95
N GLY A 223 5.27 5.68 -27.41
CA GLY A 223 5.59 5.89 -28.83
C GLY A 223 5.35 4.64 -29.68
N LEU A 224 5.79 3.48 -29.22
CA LEU A 224 5.57 2.20 -29.92
C LEU A 224 4.09 1.86 -30.07
N PHE A 225 3.23 2.20 -29.09
CA PHE A 225 1.78 1.98 -29.20
C PHE A 225 1.15 2.65 -30.43
N LEU A 226 1.68 3.79 -30.87
CA LEU A 226 1.18 4.51 -32.04
C LEU A 226 1.39 3.73 -33.35
N LEU A 227 2.36 2.78 -33.40
CA LEU A 227 2.58 1.90 -34.56
C LEU A 227 1.36 1.05 -34.89
N ALA A 228 0.53 0.70 -33.89
CA ALA A 228 -0.71 -0.05 -34.08
C ALA A 228 -1.82 0.79 -34.72
N LYS A 229 -1.65 2.13 -34.87
CA LYS A 229 -2.69 3.09 -35.27
C LYS A 229 -4.00 2.88 -34.49
N PRO A 230 -3.97 3.03 -33.14
CA PRO A 230 -5.18 2.84 -32.33
C PRO A 230 -6.23 3.92 -32.63
N ALA A 231 -7.44 3.74 -32.10
CA ALA A 231 -8.51 4.72 -32.24
C ALA A 231 -8.18 6.05 -31.55
N LYS A 232 -8.78 7.16 -32.04
CA LYS A 232 -8.50 8.52 -31.53
C LYS A 232 -8.58 8.66 -30.00
N PRO A 233 -9.58 8.09 -29.29
CA PRO A 233 -9.58 8.17 -27.80
C PRO A 233 -8.34 7.54 -27.17
N VAL A 234 -7.84 6.42 -27.71
CA VAL A 234 -6.66 5.73 -27.18
C VAL A 234 -5.39 6.54 -27.48
N VAL A 235 -5.30 7.20 -28.66
CA VAL A 235 -4.20 8.14 -28.95
C VAL A 235 -4.17 9.29 -27.94
N LEU A 236 -5.35 9.84 -27.60
CA LEU A 236 -5.45 10.90 -26.58
C LEU A 236 -5.07 10.37 -25.20
N ALA A 237 -5.49 9.15 -24.82
CA ALA A 237 -5.07 8.53 -23.57
C ALA A 237 -3.54 8.33 -23.50
N ILE A 238 -2.91 7.92 -24.60
CA ILE A 238 -1.45 7.83 -24.73
C ILE A 238 -0.81 9.21 -24.54
N ALA A 239 -1.35 10.26 -25.15
CA ALA A 239 -0.83 11.62 -25.00
C ALA A 239 -0.96 12.12 -23.54
N ILE A 240 -2.12 11.90 -22.90
CA ILE A 240 -2.32 12.24 -21.48
C ILE A 240 -1.33 11.48 -20.61
N ALA A 241 -1.14 10.19 -20.85
CA ALA A 241 -0.18 9.37 -20.12
C ALA A 241 1.27 9.86 -20.31
N ALA A 242 1.65 10.29 -21.53
CA ALA A 242 2.98 10.86 -21.81
C ALA A 242 3.20 12.16 -21.03
N VAL A 243 2.21 13.05 -21.00
CA VAL A 243 2.26 14.27 -20.18
C VAL A 243 2.38 13.93 -18.70
N ALA A 244 1.58 12.98 -18.20
CA ALA A 244 1.66 12.53 -16.81
C ALA A 244 3.04 11.96 -16.47
N VAL A 245 3.65 11.16 -17.36
CA VAL A 245 5.02 10.64 -17.18
C VAL A 245 6.03 11.78 -17.04
N LEU A 246 5.98 12.79 -17.90
CA LEU A 246 6.87 13.94 -17.83
C LEU A 246 6.68 14.77 -16.55
N VAL A 247 5.43 15.09 -16.22
CA VAL A 247 5.09 15.88 -15.02
C VAL A 247 5.53 15.15 -13.75
N PHE A 248 5.24 13.84 -13.63
CA PHE A 248 5.56 13.08 -12.43
C PHE A 248 7.04 12.70 -12.31
N SER A 249 7.79 12.82 -13.40
CA SER A 249 9.26 12.73 -13.36
C SER A 249 9.91 14.03 -12.87
N ALA A 250 9.25 15.17 -13.15
CA ALA A 250 9.74 16.48 -12.73
C ALA A 250 9.28 16.86 -11.31
N VAL A 251 8.08 16.39 -10.89
CA VAL A 251 7.47 16.73 -9.61
C VAL A 251 7.16 15.45 -8.83
N PRO A 252 7.77 15.25 -7.65
CA PRO A 252 7.43 14.14 -6.77
C PRO A 252 5.94 14.15 -6.39
N ASN A 253 5.32 12.98 -6.37
CA ASN A 253 3.88 12.85 -6.14
C ASN A 253 3.55 11.51 -5.45
N ALA A 254 2.34 11.39 -4.89
CA ALA A 254 1.91 10.17 -4.20
C ALA A 254 1.69 8.96 -5.12
N LEU A 255 1.51 9.17 -6.43
CA LEU A 255 1.32 8.07 -7.39
C LEU A 255 2.65 7.37 -7.72
N GLY A 256 3.74 8.12 -7.82
CA GLY A 256 5.09 7.64 -8.00
C GLY A 256 5.25 6.58 -9.07
N SER A 257 5.94 5.50 -8.74
CA SER A 257 6.22 4.36 -9.63
C SER A 257 4.98 3.63 -10.12
N ASN A 258 3.83 3.79 -9.46
CA ASN A 258 2.56 3.18 -9.86
C ASN A 258 2.08 3.63 -11.25
N LEU A 259 2.47 4.83 -11.70
CA LEU A 259 2.13 5.32 -13.04
C LEU A 259 2.60 4.36 -14.15
N ALA A 260 3.68 3.64 -13.96
CA ALA A 260 4.17 2.65 -14.92
C ALA A 260 3.10 1.57 -15.23
N ARG A 261 2.24 1.21 -14.26
CA ARG A 261 1.15 0.23 -14.45
C ARG A 261 0.15 0.66 -15.53
N LEU A 262 -0.08 1.97 -15.70
CA LEU A 262 -0.89 2.48 -16.82
C LEU A 262 -0.26 2.11 -18.16
N VAL A 263 1.07 2.23 -18.29
CA VAL A 263 1.79 2.02 -19.55
C VAL A 263 1.91 0.54 -19.90
N PHE A 264 2.22 -0.34 -18.95
CA PHE A 264 2.50 -1.74 -19.28
C PHE A 264 1.37 -2.73 -18.94
N ALA A 265 0.33 -2.33 -18.19
CA ALA A 265 -0.80 -3.22 -17.89
C ALA A 265 -2.13 -2.76 -18.51
N VAL A 266 -2.41 -1.46 -18.57
CA VAL A 266 -3.72 -0.93 -19.00
C VAL A 266 -3.73 -0.54 -20.48
N LEU A 267 -2.82 0.33 -20.91
CA LEU A 267 -2.78 0.83 -22.30
C LEU A 267 -2.58 -0.26 -23.35
N PRO A 268 -1.76 -1.33 -23.14
CA PRO A 268 -1.65 -2.43 -24.10
C PRO A 268 -3.00 -3.04 -24.49
N VAL A 269 -3.91 -3.19 -23.52
CA VAL A 269 -5.28 -3.72 -23.74
C VAL A 269 -6.08 -2.79 -24.65
N ALA A 270 -6.08 -1.47 -24.35
CA ALA A 270 -6.81 -0.47 -25.13
C ALA A 270 -6.24 -0.34 -26.56
N VAL A 271 -4.92 -0.38 -26.72
CA VAL A 271 -4.23 -0.37 -28.01
C VAL A 271 -4.59 -1.60 -28.82
N ALA A 272 -4.49 -2.80 -28.24
CA ALA A 272 -4.84 -4.06 -28.90
C ALA A 272 -6.31 -4.11 -29.32
N ALA A 273 -7.22 -3.61 -28.47
CA ALA A 273 -8.66 -3.53 -28.74
C ALA A 273 -8.98 -2.72 -30.00
N THR A 274 -8.27 -1.60 -30.21
CA THR A 274 -8.62 -0.60 -31.22
C THR A 274 -7.65 -0.52 -32.40
N ALA A 275 -6.62 -1.37 -32.44
CA ALA A 275 -5.59 -1.39 -33.48
C ALA A 275 -6.15 -1.52 -34.88
N ARG A 276 -5.64 -0.69 -35.83
CA ARG A 276 -6.05 -0.67 -37.24
C ARG A 276 -5.01 -1.30 -38.16
N ARG A 277 -3.80 -1.57 -37.68
CA ARG A 277 -2.71 -2.22 -38.41
C ARG A 277 -2.81 -3.75 -38.33
N SER A 278 -1.95 -4.46 -39.06
CA SER A 278 -1.87 -5.92 -39.03
C SER A 278 -1.57 -6.48 -37.64
N ASN A 279 -1.80 -7.78 -37.45
CA ASN A 279 -1.49 -8.45 -36.18
C ASN A 279 -0.01 -8.34 -35.82
N ARG A 280 0.90 -8.44 -36.80
CA ARG A 280 2.34 -8.30 -36.60
C ARG A 280 2.69 -6.91 -36.05
N MET A 281 2.17 -5.85 -36.65
CA MET A 281 2.41 -4.47 -36.18
C MET A 281 1.79 -4.21 -34.81
N THR A 282 0.62 -4.78 -34.54
CA THR A 282 -0.01 -4.68 -33.22
C THR A 282 0.82 -5.42 -32.16
N ALA A 283 1.35 -6.57 -32.49
CA ALA A 283 2.24 -7.33 -31.61
C ALA A 283 3.55 -6.54 -31.34
N CYS A 284 4.19 -6.00 -32.39
CA CYS A 284 5.39 -5.15 -32.21
C CYS A 284 5.12 -3.94 -31.30
N ALA A 285 3.90 -3.38 -31.36
CA ALA A 285 3.53 -2.25 -30.51
C ALA A 285 3.29 -2.64 -29.04
N VAL A 286 2.69 -3.81 -28.78
CA VAL A 286 2.16 -4.18 -27.46
C VAL A 286 3.12 -5.10 -26.68
N LEU A 287 3.78 -6.06 -27.37
CA LEU A 287 4.65 -7.05 -26.71
C LEU A 287 5.78 -6.45 -25.87
N PRO A 288 6.47 -5.37 -26.26
CA PRO A 288 7.52 -4.80 -25.42
C PRO A 288 7.02 -4.39 -24.04
N ALA A 289 5.81 -3.84 -23.94
CA ALA A 289 5.22 -3.47 -22.66
C ALA A 289 4.84 -4.71 -21.81
N LEU A 290 4.32 -5.76 -22.45
CA LEU A 290 4.03 -7.03 -21.77
C LEU A 290 5.30 -7.74 -21.31
N VAL A 291 6.36 -7.75 -22.13
CA VAL A 291 7.66 -8.30 -21.75
C VAL A 291 8.25 -7.54 -20.56
N TRP A 292 8.14 -6.22 -20.57
CA TRP A 292 8.57 -5.38 -19.45
C TRP A 292 7.78 -5.71 -18.15
N SER A 293 6.44 -5.85 -18.24
CA SER A 293 5.61 -6.28 -17.12
C SER A 293 5.99 -7.68 -16.63
N GLY A 294 6.21 -8.62 -17.57
CA GLY A 294 6.62 -9.99 -17.26
C GLY A 294 7.98 -10.07 -16.59
N TYR A 295 8.93 -9.22 -17.00
CA TYR A 295 10.25 -9.12 -16.37
C TYR A 295 10.14 -8.75 -14.89
N PHE A 296 9.37 -7.69 -14.55
CA PHE A 296 9.17 -7.32 -13.16
C PHE A 296 8.46 -8.40 -12.35
N THR A 297 7.41 -9.01 -12.92
CA THR A 297 6.70 -10.11 -12.23
C THR A 297 7.62 -11.31 -11.99
N ALA A 298 8.47 -11.65 -12.95
CA ALA A 298 9.45 -12.73 -12.79
C ALA A 298 10.49 -12.40 -11.71
N HIS A 299 10.90 -11.13 -11.62
CA HIS A 299 11.81 -10.65 -10.59
C HIS A 299 11.16 -10.70 -9.21
N ASP A 300 9.93 -10.18 -9.05
CA ASP A 300 9.16 -10.24 -7.81
C ASP A 300 8.99 -11.70 -7.33
N LEU A 301 8.70 -12.62 -8.25
CA LEU A 301 8.58 -14.06 -7.93
C LEU A 301 9.92 -14.73 -7.61
N ALA A 302 11.03 -14.25 -8.18
CA ALA A 302 12.37 -14.74 -7.84
C ALA A 302 12.77 -14.27 -6.44
N ASP A 303 12.52 -13.00 -6.11
CA ASP A 303 12.78 -12.42 -4.79
C ASP A 303 11.93 -13.12 -3.71
N ALA A 304 10.69 -13.52 -4.03
CA ALA A 304 9.83 -14.27 -3.12
C ALA A 304 10.38 -15.66 -2.75
N ARG A 305 11.38 -16.19 -3.49
CA ARG A 305 12.07 -17.46 -3.18
C ARG A 305 13.31 -17.26 -2.32
N ALA A 306 13.75 -16.02 -2.12
CA ALA A 306 14.89 -15.74 -1.25
C ALA A 306 14.57 -16.12 0.20
N SER A 307 15.58 -16.54 0.95
CA SER A 307 15.42 -16.86 2.39
C SER A 307 14.85 -15.68 3.17
N ALA A 308 15.26 -14.45 2.83
CA ALA A 308 14.75 -13.22 3.42
C ALA A 308 13.24 -13.01 3.25
N SER A 309 12.61 -13.63 2.24
CA SER A 309 11.16 -13.57 2.00
C SER A 309 10.38 -14.69 2.71
N SER A 310 11.06 -15.63 3.38
CA SER A 310 10.40 -16.73 4.07
C SER A 310 9.94 -16.32 5.47
N VAL A 311 8.67 -16.50 5.78
CA VAL A 311 8.11 -16.24 7.12
C VAL A 311 8.83 -17.04 8.22
N THR A 312 9.28 -18.26 7.91
CA THR A 312 9.91 -19.15 8.88
C THR A 312 11.25 -18.65 9.43
N VAL A 313 11.97 -17.81 8.66
CA VAL A 313 13.26 -17.26 9.13
C VAL A 313 13.09 -16.14 10.16
N TYR A 314 11.88 -15.57 10.28
CA TYR A 314 11.57 -14.53 11.26
C TYR A 314 11.20 -15.07 12.64
N ARG A 315 10.78 -16.33 12.75
CA ARG A 315 10.36 -16.91 14.03
C ARG A 315 11.48 -16.86 15.09
N PRO A 316 12.73 -17.31 14.80
CA PRO A 316 13.81 -17.20 15.77
C PRO A 316 14.14 -15.74 16.14
N LEU A 317 13.96 -14.81 15.20
CA LEU A 317 14.12 -13.37 15.47
C LEU A 317 13.03 -12.85 16.40
N SER A 318 11.76 -13.19 16.15
CA SER A 318 10.63 -12.79 17.02
C SER A 318 10.81 -13.32 18.44
N ASP A 319 11.14 -14.63 18.60
CA ASP A 319 11.38 -15.25 19.90
C ASP A 319 12.53 -14.54 20.66
N ALA A 320 13.61 -14.21 19.95
CA ALA A 320 14.75 -13.49 20.54
C ALA A 320 14.40 -12.07 20.96
N LEU A 321 13.70 -11.31 20.09
CA LEU A 321 13.29 -9.94 20.39
C LEU A 321 12.35 -9.87 21.59
N GLN A 322 11.41 -10.81 21.73
CA GLN A 322 10.48 -10.89 22.87
C GLN A 322 11.20 -11.09 24.21
N ALA A 323 12.37 -11.74 24.19
CA ALA A 323 13.18 -12.00 25.39
C ALA A 323 14.09 -10.81 25.77
N LEU A 324 14.21 -9.77 24.94
CA LEU A 324 15.11 -8.65 25.20
C LEU A 324 14.51 -7.65 26.21
N PRO A 325 15.31 -7.10 27.12
CA PRO A 325 14.84 -6.19 28.16
C PRO A 325 14.32 -4.87 27.56
N GLY A 326 13.17 -4.39 28.06
CA GLY A 326 12.57 -3.10 27.67
C GLY A 326 11.93 -3.07 26.28
N ILE A 327 11.74 -4.25 25.66
CA ILE A 327 11.06 -4.38 24.37
C ILE A 327 9.61 -3.88 24.44
N GLU A 328 8.96 -4.03 25.57
CA GLU A 328 7.60 -3.57 25.85
C GLU A 328 7.46 -2.05 25.73
N ASN A 329 8.51 -1.29 26.14
CA ASN A 329 8.55 0.18 26.09
C ASN A 329 9.41 0.69 24.93
N SER A 330 9.44 -0.01 23.83
CA SER A 330 10.22 0.38 22.65
C SER A 330 9.56 -0.04 21.33
N ARG A 331 10.10 0.47 20.23
CA ARG A 331 9.93 -0.05 18.88
C ARG A 331 11.15 -0.84 18.45
N ILE A 332 10.96 -1.57 17.38
CA ILE A 332 12.05 -2.20 16.64
C ILE A 332 12.19 -1.57 15.26
N GLU A 333 13.39 -1.62 14.73
CA GLU A 333 13.68 -1.36 13.33
C GLU A 333 14.21 -2.65 12.68
N VAL A 334 13.70 -2.96 11.50
CA VAL A 334 14.26 -4.01 10.64
C VAL A 334 14.87 -3.35 9.43
N VAL A 335 16.19 -3.52 9.29
CA VAL A 335 16.93 -2.91 8.18
C VAL A 335 16.39 -3.41 6.85
N ALA A 336 16.08 -2.46 5.94
CA ALA A 336 15.55 -2.79 4.63
C ALA A 336 16.52 -3.69 3.85
N ASP A 337 16.07 -4.88 3.51
CA ASP A 337 16.84 -5.97 2.87
C ASP A 337 16.42 -6.26 1.43
N GLY A 338 15.52 -5.44 0.87
CA GLY A 338 14.95 -5.61 -0.47
C GLY A 338 13.65 -6.41 -0.49
N THR A 339 13.26 -7.03 0.65
CA THR A 339 11.93 -7.61 0.86
C THR A 339 11.08 -6.65 1.68
N HIS A 340 9.84 -6.96 1.90
CA HIS A 340 8.96 -6.24 2.83
C HIS A 340 8.30 -7.21 3.82
N THR A 341 8.87 -8.40 3.97
CA THR A 341 8.33 -9.50 4.78
C THR A 341 8.23 -9.11 6.25
N SER A 342 9.24 -8.39 6.77
CA SER A 342 9.26 -7.89 8.15
C SER A 342 8.07 -7.01 8.50
N ALA A 343 7.61 -6.18 7.56
CA ALA A 343 6.48 -5.29 7.76
C ALA A 343 5.15 -6.02 8.01
N PHE A 344 5.06 -7.29 7.59
CA PHE A 344 3.92 -8.16 7.90
C PHE A 344 4.21 -9.02 9.13
N VAL A 345 5.29 -9.83 9.09
CA VAL A 345 5.53 -10.90 10.07
C VAL A 345 5.78 -10.36 11.47
N LEU A 346 6.48 -9.24 11.60
CA LEU A 346 6.82 -8.67 12.90
C LEU A 346 5.82 -7.61 13.40
N ALA A 347 4.96 -7.08 12.53
CA ALA A 347 3.98 -6.05 12.92
C ALA A 347 2.84 -6.59 13.81
N GLU A 348 2.68 -7.90 13.91
CA GLU A 348 1.73 -8.55 14.82
C GLU A 348 2.19 -8.42 16.28
N ASP A 349 3.48 -8.71 16.53
CA ASP A 349 4.05 -8.77 17.88
C ASP A 349 4.74 -7.46 18.30
N PHE A 350 5.21 -6.66 17.34
CA PHE A 350 6.04 -5.48 17.61
C PHE A 350 5.53 -4.23 16.89
N TRP A 351 5.78 -3.09 17.49
CA TRP A 351 5.65 -1.82 16.82
C TRP A 351 6.93 -1.53 16.03
N LEU A 352 6.78 -1.36 14.73
CA LEU A 352 7.88 -1.07 13.81
C LEU A 352 8.08 0.43 13.67
N ALA A 353 9.33 0.88 13.56
CA ALA A 353 9.63 2.27 13.27
C ALA A 353 9.16 2.66 11.86
N ARG A 354 9.26 1.73 10.91
CA ARG A 354 8.79 1.86 9.53
C ARG A 354 7.81 0.73 9.19
N GLY A 355 7.23 0.79 8.00
CA GLY A 355 6.31 -0.23 7.49
C GLY A 355 6.66 -0.63 6.06
N TYR A 356 5.62 -0.86 5.23
CA TYR A 356 5.78 -1.30 3.85
C TYR A 356 6.10 -0.16 2.86
N GLU A 357 5.54 1.03 3.08
CA GLU A 357 5.51 2.11 2.08
C GLU A 357 6.80 2.93 2.09
N THR A 358 7.60 2.81 1.03
CA THR A 358 8.88 3.51 0.94
C THR A 358 8.77 5.03 0.82
N GLN A 359 7.67 5.53 0.25
CA GLN A 359 7.39 6.95 0.23
C GLN A 359 7.09 7.51 1.63
N ALA A 360 6.53 6.69 2.52
CA ALA A 360 6.32 7.05 3.91
C ALA A 360 7.65 7.19 4.67
N ASP A 361 8.63 6.33 4.39
CA ASP A 361 9.98 6.45 4.95
C ASP A 361 10.57 7.84 4.70
N ARG A 362 10.44 8.38 3.48
CA ARG A 362 10.95 9.70 3.08
C ARG A 362 10.30 10.86 3.83
N SER A 363 9.05 10.69 4.27
CA SER A 363 8.37 11.71 5.08
C SER A 363 8.79 11.71 6.54
N LEU A 364 9.45 10.63 7.00
CA LEU A 364 9.91 10.49 8.38
C LEU A 364 11.31 11.10 8.59
N SER A 365 12.20 10.97 7.61
CA SER A 365 13.55 11.49 7.66
C SER A 365 14.16 11.63 6.27
N ASP A 366 14.93 12.70 6.05
CA ASP A 366 15.74 12.91 4.85
C ASP A 366 16.76 11.77 4.64
N ALA A 367 17.17 11.09 5.71
CA ALA A 367 18.03 9.91 5.67
C ALA A 367 17.49 8.78 4.75
N PHE A 368 16.18 8.72 4.50
CA PHE A 368 15.55 7.70 3.67
C PHE A 368 15.15 8.17 2.27
N VAL A 369 15.52 9.39 1.88
CA VAL A 369 15.20 9.96 0.56
C VAL A 369 15.84 9.15 -0.55
N ASP A 370 17.09 8.72 -0.37
CA ASP A 370 17.79 7.81 -1.29
C ASP A 370 18.16 6.50 -0.56
N ARG A 371 17.47 5.42 -0.93
CA ARG A 371 17.71 4.10 -0.32
C ARG A 371 19.10 3.52 -0.59
N GLU A 372 19.77 3.98 -1.61
CA GLU A 372 21.10 3.50 -2.00
C GLU A 372 22.20 4.39 -1.43
N ALA A 373 21.87 5.64 -1.06
CA ALA A 373 22.82 6.54 -0.45
C ALA A 373 23.32 6.02 0.91
N HIS A 374 24.52 6.39 1.24
CA HIS A 374 25.07 6.13 2.56
C HIS A 374 24.35 7.02 3.58
N ILE A 375 23.86 6.41 4.66
CA ILE A 375 23.31 7.12 5.81
C ILE A 375 24.41 7.20 6.86
N SER A 376 24.70 8.38 7.39
CA SER A 376 25.71 8.53 8.43
C SER A 376 25.29 7.83 9.72
N ASP A 377 26.25 7.30 10.47
CA ASP A 377 26.01 6.63 11.76
C ASP A 377 25.25 7.53 12.73
N ALA A 378 25.63 8.81 12.81
CA ALA A 378 25.02 9.78 13.72
C ALA A 378 23.56 10.08 13.33
N GLU A 379 23.28 10.25 12.03
CA GLU A 379 21.94 10.54 11.54
C GLU A 379 20.99 9.35 11.76
N LEU A 380 21.44 8.14 11.42
CA LEU A 380 20.67 6.92 11.64
C LEU A 380 20.41 6.70 13.13
N THR A 381 21.46 6.79 13.97
CA THR A 381 21.35 6.59 15.42
C THR A 381 20.40 7.62 16.04
N GLY A 382 20.55 8.91 15.71
CA GLY A 382 19.69 9.97 16.22
C GLY A 382 18.21 9.77 15.84
N TRP A 383 17.92 9.37 14.59
CA TRP A 383 16.55 9.06 14.15
C TRP A 383 15.95 7.87 14.93
N LEU A 384 16.75 6.81 15.14
CA LEU A 384 16.31 5.63 15.89
C LEU A 384 16.02 5.98 17.35
N GLN A 385 16.90 6.74 18.00
CA GLN A 385 16.71 7.21 19.38
C GLN A 385 15.43 8.03 19.52
N ASP A 386 15.21 9.00 18.64
CA ASP A 386 14.02 9.86 18.66
C ASP A 386 12.73 9.08 18.37
N SER A 387 12.82 8.03 17.56
CA SER A 387 11.68 7.15 17.22
C SER A 387 11.39 6.06 18.26
N ALA A 388 12.07 6.07 19.42
CA ALA A 388 11.96 5.06 20.47
C ALA A 388 12.36 3.64 19.99
N VAL A 389 13.32 3.55 19.08
CA VAL A 389 13.86 2.26 18.61
C VAL A 389 15.01 1.85 19.50
N ARG A 390 14.83 0.78 20.24
CA ARG A 390 15.89 0.23 21.08
C ARG A 390 16.65 -0.89 20.37
N TYR A 391 16.00 -1.67 19.54
CA TYR A 391 16.59 -2.81 18.87
C TYR A 391 16.48 -2.71 17.36
N VAL A 392 17.59 -3.02 16.68
CA VAL A 392 17.70 -3.03 15.22
C VAL A 392 18.08 -4.42 14.75
N ALA A 393 17.24 -5.03 13.90
CA ALA A 393 17.52 -6.32 13.31
C ALA A 393 18.08 -6.17 11.89
N LEU A 394 19.23 -6.82 11.63
CA LEU A 394 19.91 -6.86 10.35
C LEU A 394 19.88 -8.29 9.78
N ASN A 395 19.32 -8.43 8.59
CA ASN A 395 19.39 -9.67 7.82
C ASN A 395 20.81 -9.86 7.24
N ARG A 396 21.47 -10.99 7.51
CA ARG A 396 22.81 -11.30 6.95
C ARG A 396 22.78 -11.61 5.45
N HIS A 397 21.62 -12.09 4.96
CA HIS A 397 21.40 -12.52 3.58
C HIS A 397 20.30 -11.69 2.90
N PRO A 398 20.49 -10.37 2.74
CA PRO A 398 19.51 -9.50 2.14
C PRO A 398 19.39 -9.77 0.62
N VAL A 399 18.20 -9.58 0.05
CA VAL A 399 18.00 -9.53 -1.40
C VAL A 399 18.73 -8.32 -1.98
N LYS A 400 18.69 -7.19 -1.24
CA LYS A 400 19.36 -5.94 -1.63
C LYS A 400 20.07 -5.30 -0.44
N LYS A 401 21.36 -4.97 -0.61
CA LYS A 401 22.15 -4.19 0.35
C LYS A 401 21.87 -2.71 0.17
N THR A 402 20.98 -2.16 0.97
CA THR A 402 20.65 -0.72 0.99
C THR A 402 21.75 0.11 1.64
N GLY A 403 21.66 1.46 1.60
CA GLY A 403 22.54 2.34 2.35
C GLY A 403 22.48 2.07 3.86
N GLN A 404 21.26 1.99 4.40
CA GLN A 404 21.02 1.62 5.79
C GLN A 404 21.65 0.26 6.16
N TRP A 405 21.50 -0.75 5.26
CA TRP A 405 22.10 -2.07 5.50
C TRP A 405 23.62 -1.97 5.65
N ARG A 406 24.29 -1.20 4.78
CA ARG A 406 25.75 -1.04 4.84
C ARG A 406 26.20 -0.34 6.13
N THR A 407 25.49 0.69 6.56
CA THR A 407 25.76 1.41 7.81
C THR A 407 25.63 0.47 9.02
N VAL A 408 24.51 -0.24 9.15
CA VAL A 408 24.28 -1.15 10.29
C VAL A 408 25.21 -2.37 10.26
N ALA A 409 25.55 -2.90 9.08
CA ALA A 409 26.48 -4.01 8.94
C ALA A 409 27.91 -3.67 9.43
N ALA A 410 28.30 -2.39 9.32
CA ALA A 410 29.56 -1.87 9.84
C ALA A 410 29.57 -1.70 11.37
N THR A 411 28.42 -1.86 12.02
CA THR A 411 28.22 -1.68 13.46
C THR A 411 28.58 -0.25 13.90
N PRO A 412 27.62 0.69 13.89
CA PRO A 412 27.86 2.07 14.29
C PRO A 412 28.47 2.20 15.69
N PRO A 413 29.23 3.26 15.98
CA PRO A 413 29.87 3.47 17.29
C PRO A 413 28.84 3.42 18.42
N GLY A 414 29.19 2.70 19.49
CA GLY A 414 28.34 2.55 20.68
C GLY A 414 27.21 1.54 20.57
N TRP A 415 26.98 0.95 19.37
CA TRP A 415 26.00 -0.12 19.24
C TRP A 415 26.57 -1.46 19.72
N HIS A 416 25.73 -2.28 20.37
CA HIS A 416 26.11 -3.59 20.90
C HIS A 416 25.27 -4.68 20.22
N GLU A 417 25.94 -5.72 19.69
CA GLU A 417 25.24 -6.93 19.22
C GLU A 417 24.78 -7.70 20.46
N VAL A 418 23.44 -7.82 20.61
CA VAL A 418 22.82 -8.48 21.78
C VAL A 418 22.36 -9.89 21.47
N TRP A 419 22.17 -10.22 20.18
CA TRP A 419 21.80 -11.55 19.72
C TRP A 419 22.15 -11.74 18.26
N SER A 420 22.48 -12.96 17.86
CA SER A 420 22.65 -13.34 16.44
C SER A 420 22.47 -14.82 16.19
N ASN A 421 22.17 -15.14 14.95
CA ASN A 421 22.20 -16.50 14.37
C ASN A 421 22.72 -16.46 12.92
N ASP A 422 22.58 -17.54 12.17
CA ASP A 422 23.06 -17.61 10.79
C ASP A 422 22.35 -16.61 9.86
N GLN A 423 21.10 -16.23 10.15
CA GLN A 423 20.29 -15.33 9.33
C GLN A 423 20.30 -13.88 9.83
N TRP A 424 20.36 -13.65 11.14
CA TRP A 424 20.11 -12.36 11.75
C TRP A 424 21.22 -11.90 12.68
N ARG A 425 21.38 -10.58 12.81
CA ARG A 425 22.04 -9.89 13.90
C ARG A 425 21.08 -8.91 14.52
N VAL A 426 21.04 -8.79 15.83
CA VAL A 426 20.26 -7.80 16.56
C VAL A 426 21.20 -6.92 17.37
N PHE A 427 21.06 -5.62 17.18
CA PHE A 427 21.84 -4.60 17.86
C PHE A 427 20.97 -3.81 18.82
N GLU A 428 21.52 -3.45 19.97
CA GLU A 428 20.95 -2.43 20.86
C GLU A 428 21.50 -1.07 20.48
N VAL A 429 20.59 -0.08 20.34
CA VAL A 429 20.90 1.32 20.05
C VAL A 429 21.19 2.02 21.38
N PRO A 430 22.34 2.71 21.54
CA PRO A 430 22.65 3.42 22.77
C PRO A 430 21.66 4.59 22.98
N ASP A 431 21.36 4.89 24.24
CA ASP A 431 20.54 6.04 24.66
C ASP A 431 19.18 6.14 23.96
N ALA A 432 18.60 4.99 23.58
CA ALA A 432 17.28 4.94 22.97
C ALA A 432 16.22 5.52 23.93
N LYS A 433 15.48 6.51 23.45
CA LYS A 433 14.41 7.12 24.24
C LYS A 433 13.27 6.10 24.43
N PRO A 434 12.61 6.07 25.59
CA PRO A 434 11.51 5.17 25.83
C PRO A 434 10.30 5.55 24.96
N LEU A 435 9.45 4.57 24.62
CA LEU A 435 8.19 4.79 23.91
C LEU A 435 7.24 5.67 24.74
N VAL A 436 7.21 5.42 26.04
CA VAL A 436 6.43 6.18 27.03
C VAL A 436 7.38 6.68 28.10
N THR A 437 7.36 8.01 28.37
CA THR A 437 8.20 8.64 29.39
C THR A 437 7.71 8.35 30.81
N ASP A 438 8.50 8.71 31.81
CA ASP A 438 8.15 8.61 33.23
C ASP A 438 6.80 9.28 33.52
N GLY A 439 6.06 8.74 34.48
CA GLY A 439 4.70 9.17 34.84
C GLY A 439 3.61 8.31 34.22
N ALA A 440 3.96 7.33 33.39
CA ALA A 440 3.05 6.27 32.96
C ALA A 440 3.79 4.96 32.70
N THR A 441 3.07 3.84 32.84
CA THR A 441 3.52 2.49 32.48
C THR A 441 2.60 1.88 31.44
N ILE A 442 3.17 1.14 30.50
CA ILE A 442 2.40 0.39 29.48
C ILE A 442 1.82 -0.84 30.16
N THR A 443 0.50 -0.99 30.10
CA THR A 443 -0.21 -2.16 30.61
C THR A 443 -0.67 -3.09 29.49
N ASP A 444 -0.96 -2.53 28.30
CA ASP A 444 -1.24 -3.30 27.08
C ASP A 444 -0.81 -2.51 25.83
N LYS A 445 -0.34 -3.22 24.83
CA LYS A 445 0.16 -2.65 23.57
C LYS A 445 -0.16 -3.57 22.40
N THR A 446 -1.06 -3.13 21.52
CA THR A 446 -1.46 -3.85 20.31
C THR A 446 -1.32 -2.99 19.05
N SER A 447 -1.64 -3.52 17.89
CA SER A 447 -1.66 -2.75 16.64
C SER A 447 -2.79 -1.70 16.59
N SER A 448 -3.87 -1.88 17.35
CA SER A 448 -5.05 -1.01 17.34
C SER A 448 -5.17 -0.08 18.56
N HIS A 449 -4.50 -0.37 19.67
CA HIS A 449 -4.58 0.46 20.88
C HIS A 449 -3.32 0.36 21.75
N LEU A 450 -3.21 1.31 22.68
CA LEU A 450 -2.21 1.37 23.74
C LEU A 450 -2.92 1.70 25.05
N ILE A 451 -2.74 0.86 26.07
CA ILE A 451 -3.25 1.12 27.42
C ILE A 451 -2.09 1.51 28.35
N LEU A 452 -2.26 2.64 28.99
CA LEU A 452 -1.28 3.22 29.90
C LEU A 452 -1.87 3.41 31.30
N ARG A 453 -1.16 3.02 32.32
CA ARG A 453 -1.40 3.46 33.69
C ARG A 453 -0.76 4.81 33.90
N VAL A 454 -1.54 5.90 33.87
CA VAL A 454 -1.08 7.27 33.93
C VAL A 454 -1.18 7.83 35.34
N GLU A 455 -0.09 8.41 35.87
CA GLU A 455 -0.07 9.09 37.15
C GLU A 455 -0.75 10.46 37.06
N PRO A 456 -1.44 10.92 38.13
CA PRO A 456 -2.11 12.21 38.13
C PRO A 456 -1.10 13.37 38.00
N SER A 457 -1.54 14.42 37.33
CA SER A 457 -0.78 15.70 37.18
C SER A 457 0.62 15.55 36.54
N ARG A 458 0.87 14.46 35.79
CA ARG A 458 2.09 14.26 35.03
C ARG A 458 1.82 14.46 33.54
N ASP A 459 2.73 15.18 32.89
CA ASP A 459 2.80 15.25 31.42
C ASP A 459 3.59 14.04 30.90
N VAL A 460 2.90 13.14 30.26
CA VAL A 460 3.51 11.93 29.68
C VAL A 460 3.67 12.12 28.17
N ILE A 461 4.87 11.90 27.65
CA ILE A 461 5.10 11.87 26.21
C ILE A 461 5.02 10.41 25.75
N VAL A 462 4.11 10.16 24.84
CA VAL A 462 4.01 8.89 24.10
C VAL A 462 4.58 9.14 22.72
N ARG A 463 5.62 8.41 22.33
CA ARG A 463 6.24 8.54 21.01
C ARG A 463 5.42 7.84 19.92
N THR A 464 4.14 8.20 19.85
CA THR A 464 3.25 7.97 18.73
C THR A 464 2.94 9.32 18.11
N ARG A 465 2.81 9.41 16.79
CA ARG A 465 2.54 10.68 16.10
C ARG A 465 1.15 11.17 16.45
N TRP A 466 1.08 12.44 16.87
CA TRP A 466 -0.21 13.06 17.09
C TRP A 466 -1.01 13.14 15.79
N SER A 467 -2.29 12.85 15.90
CA SER A 467 -3.23 12.89 14.78
C SER A 467 -4.63 13.19 15.29
N SER A 468 -5.46 13.85 14.47
CA SER A 468 -6.90 14.02 14.75
C SER A 468 -7.67 12.70 14.79
N PHE A 469 -7.09 11.61 14.31
CA PHE A 469 -7.65 10.26 14.40
C PHE A 469 -7.28 9.52 15.70
N LEU A 470 -6.32 10.06 16.47
CA LEU A 470 -5.91 9.48 17.74
C LEU A 470 -6.83 10.01 18.84
N HIS A 471 -7.43 9.11 19.59
CA HIS A 471 -8.32 9.41 20.70
C HIS A 471 -7.84 8.73 21.97
N ALA A 472 -8.32 9.24 23.11
CA ALA A 472 -8.08 8.61 24.40
C ALA A 472 -9.33 8.59 25.25
N ARG A 473 -9.41 7.59 26.13
CA ARG A 473 -10.45 7.50 27.17
C ARG A 473 -9.85 6.91 28.45
N VAL A 474 -10.42 7.31 29.60
CA VAL A 474 -10.14 6.63 30.88
C VAL A 474 -10.91 5.32 30.90
N ILE A 475 -10.24 4.23 31.26
CA ILE A 475 -10.90 2.94 31.52
C ILE A 475 -11.46 3.01 32.93
N GLU A 476 -12.78 3.04 33.06
CA GLU A 476 -13.46 2.98 34.36
C GLU A 476 -13.38 1.56 34.92
N GLU A 477 -12.72 1.38 36.05
CA GLU A 477 -12.91 0.19 36.88
C GLU A 477 -14.35 0.27 37.44
N ARG A 478 -15.26 -0.54 36.94
CA ARG A 478 -16.63 -0.65 37.49
C ARG A 478 -16.57 -1.20 38.92
N GLY A 479 -16.37 -0.31 39.90
CA GLY A 479 -16.59 -0.58 41.30
C GLY A 479 -18.07 -0.33 41.69
N PRO A 480 -18.64 -1.05 42.65
CA PRO A 480 -20.03 -0.87 43.07
C PRO A 480 -20.33 0.50 43.69
N SER A 481 -19.32 1.33 43.97
CA SER A 481 -19.43 2.58 44.74
C SER A 481 -19.53 3.87 43.92
N ASP A 482 -19.32 3.86 42.57
CA ASP A 482 -19.15 5.09 41.77
C ASP A 482 -20.45 5.68 41.19
N GLN A 483 -21.64 5.23 41.63
CA GLN A 483 -22.92 5.78 41.14
C GLN A 483 -23.24 7.21 41.65
N ARG A 484 -22.36 7.85 42.45
CA ARG A 484 -22.63 9.17 43.08
C ARG A 484 -21.72 10.33 42.68
N ALA A 485 -20.70 10.12 41.85
CA ALA A 485 -19.92 11.25 41.32
C ALA A 485 -20.72 11.98 40.26
N GLY A 486 -20.88 13.29 40.41
CA GLY A 486 -21.54 14.14 39.42
C GLY A 486 -20.76 14.09 38.10
N ARG A 487 -21.46 14.14 36.98
CA ARG A 487 -20.87 14.07 35.62
C ARG A 487 -19.76 15.12 35.30
N ASP A 488 -19.62 16.15 36.11
CA ASP A 488 -18.66 17.25 35.90
C ASP A 488 -17.27 16.99 36.51
N ASP A 489 -17.13 16.02 37.43
CA ASP A 489 -15.86 15.69 38.11
C ASP A 489 -15.17 14.41 37.56
N ALA A 490 -15.63 13.87 36.43
CA ALA A 490 -15.00 12.70 35.83
C ALA A 490 -13.61 13.04 35.29
N PRO A 491 -12.58 12.22 35.56
CA PRO A 491 -11.24 12.45 35.04
C PRO A 491 -11.25 12.50 33.52
N ARG A 492 -10.52 13.47 32.95
CA ARG A 492 -10.44 13.67 31.50
C ARG A 492 -9.03 13.44 31.01
N VAL A 493 -8.90 12.81 29.86
CA VAL A 493 -7.62 12.69 29.15
C VAL A 493 -7.54 13.75 28.09
N VAL A 494 -6.42 14.50 28.10
CA VAL A 494 -6.11 15.51 27.09
C VAL A 494 -4.95 15.00 26.25
N LEU A 495 -5.13 15.02 24.93
CA LEU A 495 -4.09 14.72 23.94
C LEU A 495 -3.67 15.98 23.22
N GLU A 496 -2.37 16.28 23.23
CA GLU A 496 -1.78 17.45 22.57
C GLU A 496 -0.54 17.06 21.76
N PRO A 497 -0.25 17.74 20.63
CA PRO A 497 1.02 17.55 19.94
C PRO A 497 2.17 18.16 20.75
N THR A 498 3.32 17.47 20.78
CA THR A 498 4.59 18.09 21.17
C THR A 498 5.18 18.87 19.98
N PRO A 499 6.15 19.78 20.19
CA PRO A 499 6.84 20.46 19.09
C PRO A 499 7.45 19.51 18.06
N ASP A 500 7.90 18.31 18.48
CA ASP A 500 8.48 17.28 17.62
C ASP A 500 7.42 16.37 16.97
N GLY A 501 6.11 16.68 17.17
CA GLY A 501 4.98 15.95 16.60
C GLY A 501 4.62 14.63 17.29
N TRP A 502 5.19 14.35 18.49
CA TRP A 502 4.75 13.24 19.34
C TRP A 502 3.46 13.59 20.08
N THR A 503 2.85 12.61 20.73
CA THR A 503 1.62 12.81 21.51
C THR A 503 1.94 13.03 22.98
N ARG A 504 1.48 14.15 23.54
CA ARG A 504 1.44 14.39 24.98
C ARG A 504 0.11 13.92 25.52
N VAL A 505 0.16 13.16 26.61
CA VAL A 505 -1.00 12.64 27.33
C VAL A 505 -1.00 13.25 28.73
N ARG A 506 -2.11 13.87 29.13
CA ARG A 506 -2.31 14.42 30.46
C ARG A 506 -3.64 13.95 31.03
N LEU A 507 -3.62 13.56 32.29
CA LEU A 507 -4.82 13.16 33.04
C LEU A 507 -5.22 14.29 33.98
N ASP A 508 -6.33 14.96 33.65
CA ASP A 508 -6.89 16.06 34.43
C ASP A 508 -8.05 15.55 35.32
N GLY A 509 -8.21 16.14 36.51
CA GLY A 509 -9.33 15.85 37.41
C GLY A 509 -9.21 14.51 38.16
N SER A 510 -8.03 13.86 38.17
CA SER A 510 -7.80 12.65 38.96
C SER A 510 -6.77 12.90 40.06
N SER A 511 -7.02 12.35 41.26
CA SER A 511 -6.04 12.31 42.35
C SER A 511 -5.27 10.99 42.45
N THR A 512 -5.62 10.01 41.62
CA THR A 512 -5.00 8.67 41.57
C THR A 512 -4.63 8.28 40.15
N ALA A 513 -3.67 7.37 40.02
CA ALA A 513 -3.32 6.82 38.70
C ALA A 513 -4.52 6.09 38.07
N ARG A 514 -4.70 6.27 36.77
CA ARG A 514 -5.82 5.66 36.01
C ARG A 514 -5.30 4.98 34.76
N ASP A 515 -6.01 3.96 34.33
CA ASP A 515 -5.77 3.33 33.05
C ASP A 515 -6.42 4.16 31.94
N VAL A 516 -5.61 4.51 30.97
CA VAL A 516 -5.95 5.36 29.81
C VAL A 516 -5.71 4.54 28.56
N GLU A 517 -6.73 4.38 27.75
CA GLU A 517 -6.62 3.76 26.43
C GLU A 517 -6.46 4.82 25.36
N LEU A 518 -5.40 4.71 24.56
CA LEU A 518 -5.22 5.43 23.31
C LEU A 518 -5.64 4.51 22.16
N PHE A 519 -6.46 4.99 21.23
CA PHE A 519 -6.98 4.20 20.11
C PHE A 519 -7.23 5.06 18.88
N GLY A 520 -7.23 4.43 17.72
CA GLY A 520 -7.63 5.06 16.46
C GLY A 520 -9.14 5.02 16.28
N ARG A 521 -9.77 6.11 15.82
CA ARG A 521 -11.15 6.01 15.33
C ARG A 521 -11.22 5.20 14.03
N PRO A 522 -12.29 4.41 13.84
CA PRO A 522 -12.53 3.67 12.61
C PRO A 522 -12.59 4.57 11.38
#